data_feeb481f4a37c09bc05d218c92d2c6a2
#
_entry.id   feeb481f4a37c09bc05d218c92d2c6a2
#
_cell.length_a   1.000
_cell.length_b   1.000
_cell.length_c   1.000
_cell.angle_alpha   90.00
_cell.angle_beta   90.00
_cell.angle_gamma   90.00
#
_symmetry.space_group_name_H-M   'P 1'
#
loop_
_entity.id
_entity.type
_entity.pdbx_description
1 polymer ?
#
loop_
_entity_poly.entity_id
_entity_poly.type
_entity_poly.pdbx_seq_one_letter_code
_entity_poly.pdbx_strand_id
1 'polypeptide(L)'
;MSKISPVTGHYVTIEVDGLEYKVFYLENGTGQPLVCQHTAGCHNHQWRGLLEDEEITSNYRVIAYDLPRHGKSDPPENTEWWKEEYKLTANHYVNFIVALCDALELENPLFMGSSFGGNAALQLALRHPERFAGVLAVEGADYSPGFYLDWWQHPHANAAQVCGSGTWDLMA
;
A
#
# COMPACT_ATOMS: atom_id res chain seq x y z
N MET A 1 -16.82 -18.80 24.15
CA MET A 1 -16.82 -17.36 24.37
C MET A 1 -16.42 -16.70 23.08
N SER A 2 -17.18 -15.69 22.61
CA SER A 2 -16.78 -14.89 21.44
C SER A 2 -15.59 -14.00 21.85
N LYS A 3 -14.56 -13.93 20.98
CA LYS A 3 -13.43 -13.02 21.17
C LYS A 3 -13.54 -11.90 20.14
N ILE A 4 -13.36 -10.67 20.59
CA ILE A 4 -13.21 -9.51 19.68
C ILE A 4 -11.76 -9.52 19.17
N SER A 5 -11.59 -9.37 17.85
CA SER A 5 -10.24 -9.24 17.26
C SER A 5 -9.55 -7.96 17.79
N PRO A 6 -8.27 -8.02 18.14
CA PRO A 6 -7.52 -6.82 18.53
C PRO A 6 -7.19 -5.90 17.33
N VAL A 7 -7.35 -6.39 16.12
CA VAL A 7 -7.11 -5.60 14.90
C VAL A 7 -8.15 -4.51 14.76
N THR A 8 -7.71 -3.26 14.63
CA THR A 8 -8.57 -2.10 14.46
C THR A 8 -8.36 -1.43 13.11
N GLY A 9 -9.41 -0.80 12.59
CA GLY A 9 -9.38 -0.12 11.30
C GLY A 9 -9.63 1.38 11.46
N HIS A 10 -8.85 2.19 10.74
CA HIS A 10 -8.85 3.63 10.81
C HIS A 10 -8.76 4.28 9.45
N TYR A 11 -9.13 5.55 9.39
CA TYR A 11 -8.86 6.42 8.25
C TYR A 11 -7.91 7.53 8.67
N VAL A 12 -7.00 7.87 7.77
CA VAL A 12 -6.15 9.05 7.87
C VAL A 12 -6.24 9.83 6.56
N THR A 13 -6.27 11.15 6.65
CA THR A 13 -6.20 12.03 5.49
C THR A 13 -4.77 12.51 5.29
N ILE A 14 -4.25 12.37 4.08
CA ILE A 14 -2.91 12.81 3.69
C ILE A 14 -2.98 13.65 2.44
N GLU A 15 -2.03 14.57 2.26
CA GLU A 15 -1.86 15.34 1.03
C GLU A 15 -0.62 14.82 0.28
N VAL A 16 -0.79 14.47 -0.99
CA VAL A 16 0.29 14.01 -1.87
C VAL A 16 0.16 14.66 -3.23
N ASP A 17 1.21 15.29 -3.69
CA ASP A 17 1.28 15.96 -5.00
C ASP A 17 0.13 16.96 -5.23
N GLY A 18 -0.33 17.64 -4.17
CA GLY A 18 -1.42 18.61 -4.19
C GLY A 18 -2.82 18.02 -4.23
N LEU A 19 -2.96 16.72 -4.00
CA LEU A 19 -4.23 16.02 -3.90
C LEU A 19 -4.42 15.43 -2.50
N GLU A 20 -5.65 15.49 -1.99
CA GLU A 20 -6.03 14.91 -0.72
C GLU A 20 -6.53 13.47 -0.91
N TYR A 21 -6.02 12.57 -0.06
CA TYR A 21 -6.37 11.15 -0.05
C TYR A 21 -6.86 10.75 1.33
N LYS A 22 -7.99 10.07 1.38
CA LYS A 22 -8.49 9.42 2.58
C LYS A 22 -8.10 7.94 2.57
N VAL A 23 -7.08 7.62 3.34
CA VAL A 23 -6.42 6.31 3.36
C VAL A 23 -6.97 5.47 4.50
N PHE A 24 -7.43 4.26 4.19
CA PHE A 24 -7.80 3.27 5.19
C PHE A 24 -6.60 2.39 5.55
N TYR A 25 -6.44 2.08 6.82
CA TYR A 25 -5.47 1.12 7.30
C TYR A 25 -6.01 0.27 8.45
N LEU A 26 -5.46 -0.94 8.57
CA LEU A 26 -5.62 -1.80 9.73
C LEU A 26 -4.37 -1.72 10.58
N GLU A 27 -4.52 -1.77 11.90
CA GLU A 27 -3.39 -1.86 12.80
C GLU A 27 -3.63 -2.80 13.97
N ASN A 28 -2.54 -3.36 14.48
CA ASN A 28 -2.47 -4.08 15.74
C ASN A 28 -1.05 -4.11 16.27
N GLY A 29 -0.92 -4.30 17.58
CA GLY A 29 0.36 -4.44 18.27
C GLY A 29 0.93 -3.13 18.78
N THR A 30 2.12 -3.24 19.35
CA THR A 30 2.88 -2.14 19.97
C THR A 30 4.37 -2.30 19.68
N GLY A 31 5.14 -1.24 19.87
CA GLY A 31 6.60 -1.26 19.68
C GLY A 31 7.01 -0.64 18.34
N GLN A 32 8.01 -1.23 17.69
CA GLN A 32 8.58 -0.69 16.45
C GLN A 32 7.51 -0.65 15.34
N PRO A 33 7.23 0.51 14.72
CA PRO A 33 6.28 0.57 13.61
C PRO A 33 6.74 -0.27 12.41
N LEU A 34 5.84 -1.12 11.89
CA LEU A 34 6.01 -1.90 10.67
C LEU A 34 4.89 -1.55 9.69
N VAL A 35 5.22 -0.74 8.71
CA VAL A 35 4.29 -0.30 7.65
C VAL A 35 4.30 -1.32 6.52
N CYS A 36 3.13 -1.86 6.17
CA CYS A 36 2.98 -2.93 5.19
C CYS A 36 2.15 -2.49 3.98
N GLN A 37 2.73 -2.61 2.77
CA GLN A 37 2.05 -2.33 1.51
C GLN A 37 1.74 -3.60 0.74
N HIS A 38 0.48 -3.75 0.34
CA HIS A 38 0.00 -4.86 -0.46
C HIS A 38 0.49 -4.82 -1.91
N THR A 39 0.35 -5.95 -2.61
CA THR A 39 0.62 -6.09 -4.05
C THR A 39 -0.49 -5.43 -4.90
N ALA A 40 -0.26 -5.33 -6.21
CA ALA A 40 -1.28 -4.88 -7.16
C ALA A 40 -2.54 -5.76 -7.09
N GLY A 41 -3.72 -5.13 -7.24
CA GLY A 41 -5.01 -5.84 -7.23
C GLY A 41 -5.39 -6.47 -5.88
N CYS A 42 -4.69 -6.11 -4.80
CA CYS A 42 -4.95 -6.60 -3.45
C CYS A 42 -5.31 -5.43 -2.51
N HIS A 43 -5.35 -5.69 -1.23
CA HIS A 43 -5.60 -4.71 -0.17
C HIS A 43 -4.95 -5.15 1.15
N ASN A 44 -5.09 -4.38 2.20
CA ASN A 44 -4.45 -4.59 3.50
C ASN A 44 -4.60 -6.01 4.10
N HIS A 45 -5.67 -6.74 3.77
CA HIS A 45 -5.86 -8.12 4.24
C HIS A 45 -4.76 -9.09 3.79
N GLN A 46 -3.94 -8.74 2.80
CA GLN A 46 -2.74 -9.51 2.48
C GLN A 46 -1.84 -9.72 3.71
N TRP A 47 -1.84 -8.78 4.62
CA TRP A 47 -1.01 -8.76 5.82
C TRP A 47 -1.72 -9.25 7.09
N ARG A 48 -2.91 -9.85 6.92
CA ARG A 48 -3.71 -10.35 8.03
C ARG A 48 -2.93 -11.29 8.94
N GLY A 49 -2.09 -12.16 8.37
CA GLY A 49 -1.26 -13.08 9.14
C GLY A 49 -0.35 -12.35 10.13
N LEU A 50 0.28 -11.23 9.73
CA LEU A 50 1.11 -10.42 10.61
C LEU A 50 0.28 -9.67 11.67
N LEU A 51 -0.88 -9.15 11.28
CA LEU A 51 -1.77 -8.42 12.18
C LEU A 51 -2.37 -9.30 13.30
N GLU A 52 -2.52 -10.60 13.06
CA GLU A 52 -3.12 -11.55 14.00
C GLU A 52 -2.06 -12.39 14.77
N ASP A 53 -0.79 -12.30 14.41
CA ASP A 53 0.30 -13.04 15.06
C ASP A 53 0.73 -12.34 16.34
N GLU A 54 0.58 -13.05 17.49
CA GLU A 54 0.90 -12.51 18.82
C GLU A 54 2.42 -12.28 19.01
N GLU A 55 3.28 -13.07 18.38
CA GLU A 55 4.73 -12.90 18.46
C GLU A 55 5.16 -11.63 17.72
N ILE A 56 4.58 -11.39 16.54
CA ILE A 56 4.84 -10.18 15.77
C ILE A 56 4.27 -8.95 16.48
N THR A 57 3.01 -8.99 16.86
CA THR A 57 2.31 -7.82 17.44
C THR A 57 2.72 -7.46 18.84
N SER A 58 3.43 -8.35 19.57
CA SER A 58 4.07 -8.01 20.84
C SER A 58 5.35 -7.16 20.69
N ASN A 59 5.95 -7.14 19.50
CA ASN A 59 7.21 -6.42 19.23
C ASN A 59 7.03 -5.28 18.21
N TYR A 60 6.02 -5.38 17.36
CA TYR A 60 5.77 -4.44 16.27
C TYR A 60 4.35 -3.88 16.31
N ARG A 61 4.22 -2.57 16.09
CA ARG A 61 2.95 -1.95 15.70
C ARG A 61 2.80 -2.15 14.18
N VAL A 62 2.08 -3.19 13.79
CA VAL A 62 1.84 -3.51 12.38
C VAL A 62 0.76 -2.59 11.83
N ILE A 63 1.04 -1.90 10.74
CA ILE A 63 0.15 -0.95 10.04
C ILE A 63 0.05 -1.39 8.59
N ALA A 64 -1.09 -1.95 8.19
CA ALA A 64 -1.36 -2.40 6.84
C ALA A 64 -2.38 -1.48 6.18
N TYR A 65 -1.94 -0.67 5.22
CA TYR A 65 -2.80 0.33 4.57
C TYR A 65 -3.26 -0.13 3.18
N ASP A 66 -4.34 0.48 2.72
CA ASP A 66 -4.84 0.34 1.36
C ASP A 66 -4.31 1.51 0.51
N LEU A 67 -3.74 1.22 -0.65
CA LEU A 67 -3.41 2.24 -1.65
C LEU A 67 -4.70 2.95 -2.13
N PRO A 68 -4.61 4.18 -2.68
CA PRO A 68 -5.74 4.83 -3.31
C PRO A 68 -6.44 3.91 -4.31
N ARG A 69 -7.77 3.92 -4.33
CA ARG A 69 -8.61 3.08 -5.20
C ARG A 69 -8.53 1.58 -4.90
N HIS A 70 -7.92 1.18 -3.77
CA HIS A 70 -7.86 -0.21 -3.30
C HIS A 70 -8.59 -0.35 -1.96
N GLY A 71 -9.15 -1.53 -1.73
CA GLY A 71 -9.77 -1.87 -0.46
C GLY A 71 -10.83 -0.86 -0.02
N LYS A 72 -10.55 -0.15 1.08
CA LYS A 72 -11.42 0.88 1.64
C LYS A 72 -10.87 2.30 1.52
N SER A 73 -9.70 2.47 0.87
CA SER A 73 -9.18 3.81 0.58
C SER A 73 -9.91 4.46 -0.56
N ASP A 74 -10.30 5.71 -0.35
CA ASP A 74 -11.00 6.48 -1.36
C ASP A 74 -10.04 6.91 -2.49
N PRO A 75 -10.55 7.15 -3.72
CA PRO A 75 -9.81 7.90 -4.73
C PRO A 75 -9.59 9.34 -4.25
N PRO A 76 -8.65 10.10 -4.87
CA PRO A 76 -8.42 11.48 -4.50
C PRO A 76 -9.69 12.31 -4.66
N GLU A 77 -9.95 13.18 -3.67
CA GLU A 77 -11.14 14.02 -3.67
C GLU A 77 -11.11 15.05 -4.81
N ASN A 78 -12.30 15.46 -5.24
CA ASN A 78 -12.50 16.49 -6.26
C ASN A 78 -11.81 16.22 -7.62
N THR A 79 -11.59 14.95 -7.94
CA THR A 79 -11.01 14.53 -9.22
C THR A 79 -12.01 13.69 -10.02
N GLU A 80 -11.90 13.72 -11.34
CA GLU A 80 -12.59 12.78 -12.23
C GLU A 80 -11.70 11.57 -12.51
N TRP A 81 -11.18 10.94 -11.43
CA TRP A 81 -10.18 9.87 -11.47
C TRP A 81 -10.54 8.73 -12.45
N TRP A 82 -11.81 8.49 -12.72
CA TRP A 82 -12.28 7.49 -13.69
C TRP A 82 -12.05 7.87 -15.15
N LYS A 83 -11.69 9.13 -15.42
CA LYS A 83 -11.32 9.64 -16.75
C LYS A 83 -9.81 9.72 -16.96
N GLU A 84 -9.03 9.54 -15.89
CA GLU A 84 -7.58 9.69 -15.92
C GLU A 84 -6.89 8.31 -15.94
N GLU A 85 -5.75 8.25 -16.60
CA GLU A 85 -4.88 7.09 -16.53
C GLU A 85 -4.34 6.91 -15.12
N TYR A 86 -4.45 5.68 -14.59
CA TYR A 86 -3.91 5.36 -13.26
C TYR A 86 -2.39 5.20 -13.36
N LYS A 87 -1.66 6.28 -13.11
CA LYS A 87 -0.19 6.31 -13.13
C LYS A 87 0.37 6.30 -11.73
N LEU A 88 0.91 5.16 -11.33
CA LEU A 88 1.69 5.05 -10.12
C LEU A 88 3.17 5.20 -10.47
N THR A 89 3.66 6.42 -10.49
CA THR A 89 5.09 6.68 -10.65
C THR A 89 5.85 6.37 -9.37
N ALA A 90 7.15 6.06 -9.47
CA ALA A 90 8.00 5.86 -8.31
C ALA A 90 7.99 7.07 -7.36
N ASN A 91 7.91 8.30 -7.90
CA ASN A 91 7.81 9.52 -7.09
C ASN A 91 6.51 9.55 -6.28
N HIS A 92 5.37 9.28 -6.93
CA HIS A 92 4.09 9.27 -6.25
C HIS A 92 4.04 8.23 -5.12
N TYR A 93 4.52 7.00 -5.36
CA TYR A 93 4.59 5.96 -4.34
C TYR A 93 5.42 6.37 -3.14
N VAL A 94 6.63 6.87 -3.39
CA VAL A 94 7.53 7.30 -2.31
C VAL A 94 6.91 8.44 -1.52
N ASN A 95 6.40 9.47 -2.20
CA ASN A 95 5.75 10.61 -1.55
C ASN A 95 4.54 10.16 -0.73
N PHE A 96 3.73 9.24 -1.27
CA PHE A 96 2.56 8.71 -0.57
C PHE A 96 2.94 7.98 0.73
N ILE A 97 3.94 7.10 0.69
CA ILE A 97 4.38 6.34 1.86
C ILE A 97 4.97 7.28 2.92
N VAL A 98 5.79 8.25 2.50
CA VAL A 98 6.37 9.24 3.43
C VAL A 98 5.27 10.07 4.07
N ALA A 99 4.32 10.60 3.29
CA ALA A 99 3.20 11.38 3.79
C ALA A 99 2.31 10.57 4.76
N LEU A 100 2.09 9.29 4.48
CA LEU A 100 1.37 8.39 5.39
C LEU A 100 2.12 8.21 6.71
N CYS A 101 3.43 7.96 6.66
CA CYS A 101 4.26 7.82 7.85
C CYS A 101 4.28 9.12 8.69
N ASP A 102 4.32 10.28 8.04
CA ASP A 102 4.31 11.58 8.71
C ASP A 102 2.95 11.86 9.36
N ALA A 103 1.84 11.59 8.67
CA ALA A 103 0.49 11.76 9.19
C ALA A 103 0.17 10.83 10.38
N LEU A 104 0.81 9.67 10.43
CA LEU A 104 0.71 8.73 11.55
C LEU A 104 1.78 8.95 12.63
N GLU A 105 2.59 10.00 12.51
CA GLU A 105 3.67 10.39 13.43
C GLU A 105 4.65 9.22 13.71
N LEU A 106 4.98 8.44 12.66
CA LEU A 106 5.84 7.27 12.80
C LEU A 106 7.31 7.69 12.78
N GLU A 107 7.99 7.45 13.89
CA GLU A 107 9.43 7.66 13.99
C GLU A 107 10.18 6.41 13.51
N ASN A 108 11.03 6.59 12.51
CA ASN A 108 11.95 5.57 12.00
C ASN A 108 11.29 4.20 11.76
N PRO A 109 10.16 4.10 11.02
CA PRO A 109 9.45 2.84 10.84
C PRO A 109 10.24 1.83 10.00
N LEU A 110 9.92 0.55 10.16
CA LEU A 110 10.21 -0.48 9.16
C LEU A 110 9.16 -0.40 8.06
N PHE A 111 9.56 -0.70 6.83
CA PHE A 111 8.64 -0.83 5.71
C PHE A 111 8.74 -2.21 5.07
N MET A 112 7.61 -2.87 4.85
CA MET A 112 7.50 -4.14 4.15
C MET A 112 6.52 -4.02 2.99
N GLY A 113 6.95 -4.43 1.81
CA GLY A 113 6.08 -4.41 0.64
C GLY A 113 6.21 -5.67 -0.21
N SER A 114 5.11 -6.10 -0.81
CA SER A 114 5.07 -7.25 -1.72
C SER A 114 4.85 -6.81 -3.15
N SER A 115 5.62 -7.37 -4.09
CA SER A 115 5.54 -7.07 -5.54
C SER A 115 5.67 -5.55 -5.80
N PHE A 116 4.60 -4.84 -6.16
CA PHE A 116 4.62 -3.37 -6.27
C PHE A 116 5.07 -2.69 -4.97
N GLY A 117 4.63 -3.19 -3.81
CA GLY A 117 5.11 -2.74 -2.53
C GLY A 117 6.59 -3.06 -2.32
N GLY A 118 7.08 -4.18 -2.85
CA GLY A 118 8.50 -4.52 -2.87
C GLY A 118 9.32 -3.56 -3.72
N ASN A 119 8.80 -3.15 -4.87
CA ASN A 119 9.42 -2.10 -5.70
C ASN A 119 9.48 -0.77 -4.95
N ALA A 120 8.40 -0.40 -4.24
CA ALA A 120 8.38 0.79 -3.40
C ALA A 120 9.43 0.72 -2.27
N ALA A 121 9.60 -0.44 -1.63
CA ALA A 121 10.62 -0.66 -0.60
C ALA A 121 12.03 -0.35 -1.11
N LEU A 122 12.37 -0.82 -2.31
CA LEU A 122 13.66 -0.53 -2.93
C LEU A 122 13.85 0.97 -3.21
N GLN A 123 12.80 1.65 -3.68
CA GLN A 123 12.83 3.09 -3.92
C GLN A 123 12.94 3.90 -2.61
N LEU A 124 12.30 3.46 -1.53
CA LEU A 124 12.43 4.07 -0.21
C LEU A 124 13.87 3.94 0.33
N ALA A 125 14.46 2.75 0.23
CA ALA A 125 15.84 2.53 0.64
C ALA A 125 16.84 3.42 -0.13
N LEU A 126 16.58 3.69 -1.41
CA LEU A 126 17.42 4.52 -2.25
C LEU A 126 17.27 6.02 -1.96
N ARG A 127 16.04 6.49 -1.71
CA ARG A 127 15.72 7.93 -1.69
C ARG A 127 15.58 8.50 -0.28
N HIS A 128 15.23 7.67 0.70
CA HIS A 128 15.00 8.06 2.09
C HIS A 128 15.66 7.07 3.08
N PRO A 129 16.97 6.74 2.88
CA PRO A 129 17.64 5.73 3.72
C PRO A 129 17.65 6.08 5.21
N GLU A 130 17.59 7.37 5.53
CA GLU A 130 17.60 7.86 6.93
C GLU A 130 16.20 7.88 7.57
N ARG A 131 15.12 7.75 6.77
CA ARG A 131 13.73 7.87 7.25
C ARG A 131 13.18 6.55 7.78
N PHE A 132 13.76 5.43 7.35
CA PHE A 132 13.30 4.08 7.69
C PHE A 132 14.38 3.31 8.42
N ALA A 133 14.01 2.59 9.49
CA ALA A 133 14.92 1.68 10.19
C ALA A 133 15.39 0.52 9.31
N GLY A 134 14.59 0.18 8.32
CA GLY A 134 14.89 -0.84 7.33
C GLY A 134 13.72 -1.07 6.39
N VAL A 135 13.99 -1.76 5.28
CA VAL A 135 12.97 -2.12 4.30
C VAL A 135 13.03 -3.61 3.96
N LEU A 136 11.88 -4.22 3.74
CA LEU A 136 11.74 -5.61 3.31
C LEU A 136 11.01 -5.63 1.97
N ALA A 137 11.75 -5.90 0.89
CA ALA A 137 11.21 -6.02 -0.46
C ALA A 137 10.88 -7.48 -0.74
N VAL A 138 9.61 -7.86 -0.60
CA VAL A 138 9.14 -9.21 -0.91
C VAL A 138 8.73 -9.25 -2.38
N GLU A 139 9.44 -10.08 -3.18
CA GLU A 139 9.22 -10.22 -4.63
C GLU A 139 9.24 -8.88 -5.39
N GLY A 140 10.04 -7.93 -4.89
CA GLY A 140 10.26 -6.63 -5.51
C GLY A 140 11.37 -6.70 -6.55
N ALA A 141 11.24 -5.92 -7.63
CA ALA A 141 12.28 -5.71 -8.62
C ALA A 141 12.36 -4.23 -8.97
N ASP A 142 13.56 -3.68 -9.06
CA ASP A 142 13.76 -2.28 -9.46
C ASP A 142 13.53 -2.10 -10.97
N TYR A 143 13.99 -3.06 -11.74
CA TYR A 143 13.86 -3.06 -13.20
C TYR A 143 13.61 -4.46 -13.73
N SER A 144 12.52 -4.63 -14.50
CA SER A 144 12.15 -5.88 -15.15
C SER A 144 11.99 -5.65 -16.65
N PRO A 145 13.06 -5.82 -17.45
CA PRO A 145 12.99 -5.62 -18.90
C PRO A 145 11.92 -6.51 -19.55
N GLY A 146 11.08 -5.92 -20.39
CA GLY A 146 10.01 -6.64 -21.10
C GLY A 146 8.77 -6.95 -20.25
N PHE A 147 8.78 -6.64 -18.97
CA PHE A 147 7.60 -6.71 -18.12
C PHE A 147 6.84 -5.36 -18.20
N TYR A 148 6.11 -5.18 -19.27
CA TYR A 148 5.33 -3.99 -19.50
C TYR A 148 3.85 -4.38 -19.64
N LEU A 149 3.04 -3.88 -18.71
CA LEU A 149 1.60 -4.12 -18.69
C LEU A 149 0.87 -2.81 -19.00
N ASP A 150 1.12 -2.24 -20.19
CA ASP A 150 0.49 -0.99 -20.65
C ASP A 150 -1.02 -1.01 -20.51
N TRP A 151 -1.62 -2.16 -20.77
CA TRP A 151 -3.06 -2.34 -20.70
C TRP A 151 -3.64 -2.28 -19.28
N TRP A 152 -2.83 -2.53 -18.22
CA TRP A 152 -3.28 -2.37 -16.84
C TRP A 152 -3.43 -0.91 -16.44
N GLN A 153 -2.73 -0.03 -17.09
CA GLN A 153 -2.70 1.39 -16.79
C GLN A 153 -3.74 2.19 -17.59
N HIS A 154 -4.25 1.61 -18.67
CA HIS A 154 -5.19 2.31 -19.55
C HIS A 154 -6.60 2.36 -18.93
N PRO A 155 -7.29 3.54 -18.90
CA PRO A 155 -8.61 3.68 -18.29
C PRO A 155 -9.65 2.71 -18.83
N HIS A 156 -9.64 2.44 -20.13
CA HIS A 156 -10.56 1.48 -20.75
C HIS A 156 -10.27 0.04 -20.37
N ALA A 157 -9.00 -0.32 -20.19
CA ALA A 157 -8.61 -1.64 -19.72
C ALA A 157 -8.97 -1.82 -18.25
N ASN A 158 -8.74 -0.81 -17.40
CA ASN A 158 -9.14 -0.84 -16.00
C ASN A 158 -10.66 -0.98 -15.81
N ALA A 159 -11.45 -0.21 -16.56
CA ALA A 159 -12.92 -0.29 -16.45
C ALA A 159 -13.47 -1.62 -16.93
N ALA A 160 -12.91 -2.20 -18.01
CA ALA A 160 -13.38 -3.45 -18.59
C ALA A 160 -12.84 -4.69 -17.86
N GLN A 161 -11.64 -4.62 -17.30
CA GLN A 161 -10.94 -5.79 -16.76
C GLN A 161 -10.94 -5.86 -15.23
N VAL A 162 -10.87 -4.73 -14.53
CA VAL A 162 -10.95 -4.73 -13.06
C VAL A 162 -12.38 -4.92 -12.56
N CYS A 163 -13.36 -4.46 -13.35
CA CYS A 163 -14.78 -4.63 -13.02
C CYS A 163 -15.48 -5.74 -13.83
N GLY A 164 -14.77 -6.47 -14.67
CA GLY A 164 -15.32 -7.49 -15.57
C GLY A 164 -14.61 -8.84 -15.54
N SER A 165 -14.97 -9.73 -16.46
CA SER A 165 -14.46 -11.10 -16.57
C SER A 165 -12.95 -11.18 -16.85
N GLY A 166 -12.34 -10.14 -17.41
CA GLY A 166 -10.93 -10.15 -17.79
C GLY A 166 -9.95 -10.28 -16.60
N THR A 167 -10.34 -9.86 -15.40
CA THR A 167 -9.52 -10.06 -14.19
C THR A 167 -9.47 -11.52 -13.77
N TRP A 168 -10.54 -12.28 -13.98
CA TRP A 168 -10.59 -13.70 -13.68
C TRP A 168 -9.73 -14.51 -14.63
N ASP A 169 -9.70 -14.15 -15.91
CA ASP A 169 -8.87 -14.81 -16.92
C ASP A 169 -7.37 -14.63 -16.69
N LEU A 170 -6.98 -13.59 -15.93
CA LEU A 170 -5.58 -13.33 -15.56
C LEU A 170 -5.16 -14.03 -14.26
N MET A 171 -6.10 -14.35 -13.40
CA MET A 171 -5.82 -14.98 -12.09
C MET A 171 -6.09 -16.50 -12.11
N ALA A 172 -6.62 -17.02 -13.19
CA ALA A 172 -6.86 -18.43 -13.39
C ALA A 172 -5.70 -19.10 -14.15
#